data_04192200ce5fc26bda4b1ad74866d1b1
#
_entry.id   04192200ce5fc26bda4b1ad74866d1b1
#
_cell.length_a   1.000
_cell.length_b   1.000
_cell.length_c   1.000
_cell.angle_alpha   90.00
_cell.angle_beta   90.00
_cell.angle_gamma   90.00
#
_symmetry.space_group_name_H-M   'P 1'
#
loop_
_entity.id
_entity.type
_entity.pdbx_description
1 polymer ?
#
loop_
_entity_poly.entity_id
_entity_poly.type
_entity_poly.pdbx_seq_one_letter_code
_entity_poly.pdbx_strand_id
1 'polypeptide(L)'
;MKNEPPKVIIAMKPSLLVLIDGMPQMGDVPGTKLRSVINSRSIILYDNEKELYYLRVQDWWLQAKVIEGPWEYAKKLSDAMKKAEEIVASQNDGQNPEGGQTTQQPSLKGSKKKVEFAETPAVYVAFEPTEMIETKGEPTYSQIQGTNLKYVVNTTGNIFRRADGEYYMLLSGRWFKGGTLDGPWTFVAATDMPTDFAKIPKDNPKAVVLASVPGTPEAKEALIANSIPQTATITRSEAKLTVQYDGEPSFVPIQGTSMSYAKNTSAAVIKAFDDYYCVEAGVWFKAASPEGPWVVADTVPAQTYNIPPSSPLHNVTYVKGYNSTLDVVHVGYTSGYYGTVVSASTNTVVFGTGWYYPP
;
A
#
# COMPACT_ATOMS: atom_id res chain seq x y z
N MET A 1 -6.66 15.46 2.30
CA MET A 1 -6.02 14.43 1.46
C MET A 1 -5.01 15.09 0.55
N LYS A 2 -3.87 14.46 0.31
CA LYS A 2 -2.92 14.86 -0.74
C LYS A 2 -3.30 14.20 -2.06
N ASN A 3 -3.13 14.93 -3.15
CA ASN A 3 -3.38 14.44 -4.50
C ASN A 3 -2.13 14.61 -5.40
N GLU A 4 -0.95 14.72 -4.78
CA GLU A 4 0.31 14.76 -5.51
C GLU A 4 0.55 13.38 -6.17
N PRO A 5 0.95 13.34 -7.44
CA PRO A 5 1.26 12.09 -8.11
C PRO A 5 2.50 11.45 -7.47
N PRO A 6 2.53 10.11 -7.35
CA PRO A 6 3.77 9.42 -7.09
C PRO A 6 4.70 9.58 -8.30
N LYS A 7 5.98 9.28 -8.13
CA LYS A 7 6.84 9.03 -9.28
C LYS A 7 6.28 7.85 -10.07
N VAL A 8 6.17 7.97 -11.38
CA VAL A 8 5.66 6.92 -12.24
C VAL A 8 6.76 6.41 -13.15
N ILE A 9 6.89 5.10 -13.21
CA ILE A 9 7.81 4.39 -14.08
C ILE A 9 6.98 3.55 -15.06
N ILE A 10 7.18 3.76 -16.37
CA ILE A 10 6.60 2.90 -17.39
C ILE A 10 7.67 1.88 -17.81
N ALA A 11 7.48 0.64 -17.38
CA ALA A 11 8.43 -0.43 -17.65
C ALA A 11 8.01 -1.25 -18.88
N MET A 12 8.81 -1.21 -19.95
CA MET A 12 8.51 -1.87 -21.23
C MET A 12 9.09 -3.29 -21.36
N LYS A 13 9.69 -3.79 -20.28
CA LYS A 13 10.26 -5.14 -20.15
C LYS A 13 10.05 -5.63 -18.72
N PRO A 14 10.19 -6.94 -18.44
CA PRO A 14 10.08 -7.46 -17.09
C PRO A 14 10.98 -6.70 -16.12
N SER A 15 10.39 -6.14 -15.10
CA SER A 15 11.05 -5.21 -14.18
C SER A 15 10.61 -5.48 -12.75
N LEU A 16 11.41 -5.00 -11.81
CA LEU A 16 11.15 -5.06 -10.37
C LEU A 16 11.20 -3.65 -9.80
N LEU A 17 10.23 -3.31 -8.97
CA LEU A 17 10.25 -2.09 -8.17
C LEU A 17 10.60 -2.46 -6.74
N VAL A 18 11.66 -1.85 -6.22
CA VAL A 18 12.11 -1.97 -4.84
C VAL A 18 11.89 -0.64 -4.15
N LEU A 19 10.99 -0.62 -3.16
CA LEU A 19 10.68 0.57 -2.39
C LEU A 19 11.48 0.56 -1.08
N ILE A 20 12.14 1.67 -0.79
CA ILE A 20 12.81 1.95 0.47
C ILE A 20 12.21 3.24 1.03
N ASP A 21 11.79 3.23 2.27
CA ASP A 21 11.16 4.40 2.91
C ASP A 21 12.22 5.47 3.25
N GLY A 22 12.48 6.37 2.31
CA GLY A 22 13.55 7.35 2.36
C GLY A 22 14.92 6.76 2.09
N MET A 23 15.98 7.33 2.68
CA MET A 23 17.35 6.83 2.51
C MET A 23 17.54 5.47 3.20
N PRO A 24 18.31 4.54 2.59
CA PRO A 24 18.53 3.20 3.16
C PRO A 24 19.07 3.26 4.60
N GLN A 25 18.38 2.66 5.53
CA GLN A 25 18.80 2.47 6.90
C GLN A 25 19.36 1.07 7.06
N MET A 26 20.61 0.99 7.53
CA MET A 26 21.34 -0.27 7.60
C MET A 26 21.37 -0.81 9.04
N GLY A 27 20.82 -2.02 9.23
CA GLY A 27 20.89 -2.77 10.49
C GLY A 27 21.87 -3.95 10.39
N ASP A 28 22.54 -4.28 11.47
CA ASP A 28 23.44 -5.44 11.52
C ASP A 28 22.62 -6.74 11.62
N VAL A 29 23.01 -7.78 10.86
CA VAL A 29 22.35 -9.08 10.92
C VAL A 29 23.06 -9.96 11.95
N PRO A 30 22.41 -10.33 13.09
CA PRO A 30 23.02 -11.03 14.21
C PRO A 30 23.74 -12.33 13.80
N GLY A 31 24.95 -12.51 14.29
CA GLY A 31 25.76 -13.71 14.01
C GLY A 31 26.25 -13.84 12.58
N THR A 32 26.29 -12.74 11.84
CA THR A 32 26.89 -12.62 10.51
C THR A 32 27.73 -11.34 10.42
N LYS A 33 28.45 -11.15 9.30
CA LYS A 33 29.12 -9.89 8.97
C LYS A 33 28.34 -9.06 7.96
N LEU A 34 27.08 -9.41 7.74
CA LEU A 34 26.19 -8.75 6.78
C LEU A 34 25.35 -7.69 7.49
N ARG A 35 24.93 -6.72 6.73
CA ARG A 35 23.94 -5.72 7.13
C ARG A 35 22.69 -5.86 6.26
N SER A 36 21.53 -5.47 6.76
CA SER A 36 20.28 -5.44 6.01
C SER A 36 19.74 -4.02 5.90
N VAL A 37 19.03 -3.72 4.82
CA VAL A 37 18.22 -2.51 4.71
C VAL A 37 16.93 -2.73 5.49
N ILE A 38 16.78 -2.04 6.63
CA ILE A 38 15.68 -2.28 7.58
C ILE A 38 14.40 -1.50 7.27
N ASN A 39 14.49 -0.48 6.43
CA ASN A 39 13.34 0.35 5.99
C ASN A 39 12.89 -0.01 4.57
N SER A 40 12.94 -1.29 4.22
CA SER A 40 12.39 -1.86 2.98
C SER A 40 11.72 -3.20 3.29
N ARG A 41 10.63 -3.51 2.56
CA ARG A 41 10.01 -4.85 2.60
C ARG A 41 10.78 -5.89 1.80
N SER A 42 11.58 -5.43 0.85
CA SER A 42 12.46 -6.31 0.09
C SER A 42 13.64 -6.72 0.95
N ILE A 43 14.04 -7.98 0.89
CA ILE A 43 15.25 -8.43 1.58
C ILE A 43 16.46 -7.94 0.78
N ILE A 44 17.12 -6.93 1.33
CA ILE A 44 18.33 -6.34 0.76
C ILE A 44 19.45 -6.48 1.80
N LEU A 45 20.48 -7.23 1.46
CA LEU A 45 21.65 -7.44 2.29
C LEU A 45 22.85 -6.70 1.71
N TYR A 46 23.77 -6.27 2.58
CA TYR A 46 25.05 -5.70 2.19
C TYR A 46 26.19 -6.50 2.83
N ASP A 47 27.11 -6.94 1.99
CA ASP A 47 28.34 -7.65 2.39
C ASP A 47 29.49 -6.63 2.48
N ASN A 48 29.89 -6.29 3.71
CA ASN A 48 30.97 -5.32 3.95
C ASN A 48 32.35 -5.79 3.44
N GLU A 49 32.57 -7.12 3.32
CA GLU A 49 33.86 -7.66 2.86
C GLU A 49 33.97 -7.62 1.33
N LYS A 50 32.84 -7.77 0.64
CA LYS A 50 32.79 -7.76 -0.83
C LYS A 50 32.37 -6.42 -1.41
N GLU A 51 31.88 -5.52 -0.57
CA GLU A 51 31.29 -4.22 -0.97
C GLU A 51 30.18 -4.40 -2.00
N LEU A 52 29.26 -5.38 -1.76
CA LEU A 52 28.18 -5.73 -2.66
C LEU A 52 26.83 -5.73 -1.93
N TYR A 53 25.83 -5.18 -2.58
CA TYR A 53 24.44 -5.37 -2.25
C TYR A 53 23.90 -6.65 -2.87
N TYR A 54 22.99 -7.31 -2.15
CA TYR A 54 22.26 -8.49 -2.60
C TYR A 54 20.78 -8.29 -2.39
N LEU A 55 20.01 -8.45 -3.45
CA LEU A 55 18.55 -8.35 -3.43
C LEU A 55 17.93 -9.72 -3.65
N ARG A 56 17.05 -10.16 -2.74
CA ARG A 56 16.28 -11.39 -2.91
C ARG A 56 15.06 -11.14 -3.77
N VAL A 57 14.87 -11.97 -4.79
CA VAL A 57 13.72 -11.96 -5.68
C VAL A 57 13.19 -13.39 -5.81
N GLN A 58 12.11 -13.71 -5.10
CA GLN A 58 11.60 -15.08 -5.00
C GLN A 58 12.71 -16.06 -4.55
N ASP A 59 13.07 -17.02 -5.41
CA ASP A 59 14.13 -18.01 -5.15
C ASP A 59 15.51 -17.59 -5.71
N TRP A 60 15.65 -16.34 -6.17
CA TRP A 60 16.84 -15.82 -6.80
C TRP A 60 17.48 -14.71 -5.98
N TRP A 61 18.76 -14.52 -6.24
CA TRP A 61 19.51 -13.39 -5.71
C TRP A 61 20.12 -12.58 -6.84
N LEU A 62 19.95 -11.28 -6.76
CA LEU A 62 20.65 -10.31 -7.58
C LEU A 62 21.73 -9.65 -6.74
N GLN A 63 22.81 -9.17 -7.39
CA GLN A 63 23.88 -8.43 -6.75
C GLN A 63 24.18 -7.14 -7.51
N ALA A 64 24.64 -6.12 -6.79
CA ALA A 64 25.05 -4.85 -7.33
C ALA A 64 26.11 -4.18 -6.44
N LYS A 65 26.95 -3.31 -7.01
CA LYS A 65 27.93 -2.52 -6.25
C LYS A 65 27.30 -1.34 -5.52
N VAL A 66 26.26 -0.76 -6.10
CA VAL A 66 25.46 0.31 -5.49
C VAL A 66 24.00 -0.13 -5.47
N ILE A 67 23.24 0.40 -4.52
CA ILE A 67 21.88 -0.05 -4.27
C ILE A 67 20.93 0.22 -5.45
N GLU A 68 21.19 1.26 -6.21
CA GLU A 68 20.43 1.61 -7.41
C GLU A 68 20.73 0.68 -8.60
N GLY A 69 21.77 -0.14 -8.53
CA GLY A 69 22.19 -1.06 -9.59
C GLY A 69 23.35 -0.49 -10.44
N PRO A 70 23.64 -1.06 -11.60
CA PRO A 70 22.89 -2.16 -12.22
C PRO A 70 22.98 -3.47 -11.43
N TRP A 71 21.87 -4.23 -11.44
CA TRP A 71 21.75 -5.50 -10.78
C TRP A 71 21.99 -6.66 -11.76
N GLU A 72 22.69 -7.68 -11.30
CA GLU A 72 22.96 -8.90 -12.05
C GLU A 72 22.71 -10.14 -11.19
N TYR A 73 22.55 -11.33 -11.78
CA TYR A 73 22.36 -12.55 -11.03
C TYR A 73 23.59 -12.87 -10.17
N ALA A 74 23.35 -13.11 -8.88
CA ALA A 74 24.38 -13.58 -7.95
C ALA A 74 24.68 -15.06 -8.21
N LYS A 75 25.91 -15.36 -8.66
CA LYS A 75 26.31 -16.73 -9.03
C LYS A 75 26.52 -17.66 -7.85
N LYS A 76 26.90 -17.14 -6.68
CA LYS A 76 27.17 -17.91 -5.47
C LYS A 76 26.73 -17.13 -4.24
N LEU A 77 25.97 -17.79 -3.37
CA LEU A 77 25.59 -17.29 -2.07
C LEU A 77 26.51 -17.89 -1.00
N SER A 78 26.94 -17.08 -0.04
CA SER A 78 27.67 -17.57 1.13
C SER A 78 26.67 -18.18 2.15
N ASP A 79 27.16 -19.05 3.03
CA ASP A 79 26.33 -19.59 4.10
C ASP A 79 25.85 -18.50 5.08
N ALA A 80 26.63 -17.42 5.23
CA ALA A 80 26.23 -16.24 5.97
C ALA A 80 25.00 -15.56 5.35
N MET A 81 24.88 -15.52 4.02
CA MET A 81 23.70 -14.95 3.34
C MET A 81 22.45 -15.79 3.56
N LYS A 82 22.54 -17.12 3.51
CA LYS A 82 21.41 -18.01 3.78
C LYS A 82 20.89 -17.82 5.21
N LYS A 83 21.83 -17.75 6.18
CA LYS A 83 21.49 -17.49 7.57
C LYS A 83 20.84 -16.09 7.74
N ALA A 84 21.38 -15.07 7.09
CA ALA A 84 20.83 -13.72 7.14
C ALA A 84 19.43 -13.65 6.54
N GLU A 85 19.18 -14.37 5.44
CA GLU A 85 17.85 -14.49 4.83
C GLU A 85 16.81 -15.03 5.82
N GLU A 86 17.11 -16.12 6.53
CA GLU A 86 16.21 -16.71 7.52
C GLU A 86 15.88 -15.72 8.65
N ILE A 87 16.89 -14.98 9.14
CA ILE A 87 16.72 -14.00 10.22
C ILE A 87 15.85 -12.83 9.75
N VAL A 88 16.19 -12.22 8.60
CA VAL A 88 15.46 -11.05 8.09
C VAL A 88 14.04 -11.41 7.64
N ALA A 89 13.85 -12.60 7.05
CA ALA A 89 12.51 -13.08 6.69
C ALA A 89 11.61 -13.25 7.92
N SER A 90 12.14 -13.81 9.02
CA SER A 90 11.37 -13.97 10.26
C SER A 90 11.01 -12.63 10.92
N GLN A 91 11.82 -11.60 10.76
CA GLN A 91 11.51 -10.24 11.23
C GLN A 91 10.42 -9.57 10.39
N ASN A 92 10.41 -9.81 9.07
CA ASN A 92 9.42 -9.22 8.16
C ASN A 92 8.05 -9.92 8.21
N ASP A 93 7.99 -11.23 8.48
CA ASP A 93 6.72 -11.97 8.64
C ASP A 93 5.88 -11.47 9.82
N GLY A 94 6.49 -10.85 10.83
CA GLY A 94 5.80 -10.18 11.93
C GLY A 94 5.17 -8.83 11.56
N GLN A 95 5.43 -8.30 10.37
CA GLN A 95 4.96 -6.97 9.92
C GLN A 95 3.85 -7.02 8.87
N ASN A 96 3.18 -8.15 8.67
CA ASN A 96 2.12 -8.28 7.67
C ASN A 96 0.75 -8.01 8.31
N PRO A 97 0.20 -6.77 8.26
CA PRO A 97 -1.21 -6.57 8.53
C PRO A 97 -1.98 -7.05 7.30
N GLU A 98 -2.79 -8.07 7.45
CA GLU A 98 -3.80 -8.44 6.47
C GLU A 98 -4.67 -7.20 6.18
N GLY A 99 -4.59 -6.64 4.99
CA GLY A 99 -5.52 -5.58 4.58
C GLY A 99 -5.04 -4.54 3.56
N GLY A 100 -3.78 -4.47 3.21
CA GLY A 100 -3.36 -3.69 2.03
C GLY A 100 -3.37 -4.57 0.78
N GLN A 101 -4.01 -4.13 -0.30
CA GLN A 101 -3.69 -4.68 -1.62
C GLN A 101 -2.23 -4.32 -1.92
N THR A 102 -1.32 -5.08 -1.33
CA THR A 102 -0.02 -5.27 -1.93
C THR A 102 -0.31 -5.81 -3.32
N THR A 103 0.29 -5.25 -4.34
CA THR A 103 0.65 -6.02 -5.53
C THR A 103 1.41 -7.23 -4.99
N GLN A 104 0.66 -8.23 -4.53
CA GLN A 104 1.20 -9.52 -4.15
C GLN A 104 1.85 -10.04 -5.43
N GLN A 105 3.15 -10.01 -5.44
CA GLN A 105 3.85 -11.04 -6.22
C GLN A 105 3.23 -12.35 -5.72
N PRO A 106 2.56 -13.12 -6.60
CA PRO A 106 1.84 -14.30 -6.15
C PRO A 106 2.84 -15.21 -5.46
N SER A 107 2.64 -15.43 -4.18
CA SER A 107 3.33 -16.47 -3.41
C SER A 107 2.88 -17.81 -4.01
N LEU A 108 3.57 -18.26 -5.02
CA LEU A 108 3.41 -19.59 -5.61
C LEU A 108 3.98 -20.65 -4.65
N LYS A 109 3.34 -20.82 -3.51
CA LYS A 109 3.47 -22.05 -2.73
C LYS A 109 2.90 -23.18 -3.60
N GLY A 110 3.77 -23.85 -4.32
CA GLY A 110 3.39 -25.12 -4.98
C GLY A 110 3.90 -25.39 -6.38
N SER A 111 4.63 -24.47 -7.04
CA SER A 111 5.21 -24.79 -8.35
C SER A 111 6.73 -24.92 -8.25
N LYS A 112 7.22 -26.17 -8.30
CA LYS A 112 8.64 -26.51 -8.47
C LYS A 112 9.17 -26.21 -9.89
N LYS A 113 8.51 -25.35 -10.67
CA LYS A 113 9.04 -24.87 -11.94
C LYS A 113 9.88 -23.62 -11.63
N LYS A 114 11.20 -23.80 -11.70
CA LYS A 114 12.15 -22.70 -11.81
C LYS A 114 11.69 -21.79 -12.95
N VAL A 115 11.24 -20.59 -12.62
CA VAL A 115 11.00 -19.56 -13.63
C VAL A 115 12.39 -19.05 -14.01
N GLU A 116 12.95 -19.57 -15.11
CA GLU A 116 14.14 -19.01 -15.70
C GLU A 116 13.71 -17.75 -16.47
N PHE A 117 14.07 -16.59 -15.96
CA PHE A 117 14.01 -15.37 -16.74
C PHE A 117 15.09 -15.47 -17.83
N ALA A 118 14.71 -15.32 -19.07
CA ALA A 118 15.64 -15.35 -20.20
C ALA A 118 16.71 -14.23 -20.10
N GLU A 119 16.37 -13.15 -19.37
CA GLU A 119 17.23 -11.99 -19.11
C GLU A 119 17.06 -11.55 -17.66
N THR A 120 18.12 -10.91 -17.09
CA THR A 120 18.02 -10.28 -15.78
C THR A 120 16.95 -9.18 -15.83
N PRO A 121 15.95 -9.20 -14.91
CA PRO A 121 14.95 -8.16 -14.88
C PRO A 121 15.60 -6.81 -14.59
N ALA A 122 15.03 -5.73 -15.13
CA ALA A 122 15.44 -4.40 -14.73
C ALA A 122 14.96 -4.15 -13.29
N VAL A 123 15.84 -3.63 -12.43
CA VAL A 123 15.50 -3.31 -11.05
C VAL A 123 15.49 -1.79 -10.90
N TYR A 124 14.35 -1.26 -10.48
CA TYR A 124 14.17 0.14 -10.12
C TYR A 124 14.13 0.26 -8.61
N VAL A 125 15.10 0.94 -8.03
CA VAL A 125 15.09 1.23 -6.59
C VAL A 125 14.59 2.65 -6.39
N ALA A 126 13.60 2.82 -5.53
CA ALA A 126 12.98 4.11 -5.25
C ALA A 126 12.99 4.42 -3.75
N PHE A 127 13.34 5.67 -3.42
CA PHE A 127 13.42 6.20 -2.05
C PHE A 127 12.27 7.15 -1.74
N GLU A 128 11.32 7.23 -2.64
CA GLU A 128 10.10 8.04 -2.57
C GLU A 128 8.90 7.24 -3.09
N PRO A 129 7.66 7.62 -2.78
CA PRO A 129 6.49 6.96 -3.32
C PRO A 129 6.55 6.86 -4.84
N THR A 130 6.60 5.64 -5.34
CA THR A 130 6.78 5.34 -6.76
C THR A 130 5.83 4.22 -7.19
N GLU A 131 5.20 4.38 -8.34
CA GLU A 131 4.37 3.39 -8.99
C GLU A 131 5.05 2.91 -10.28
N MET A 132 5.01 1.62 -10.52
CA MET A 132 5.52 1.04 -11.76
C MET A 132 4.37 0.40 -12.55
N ILE A 133 4.23 0.82 -13.80
CA ILE A 133 3.25 0.26 -14.72
C ILE A 133 4.01 -0.49 -15.81
N GLU A 134 3.76 -1.78 -15.91
CA GLU A 134 4.37 -2.61 -16.94
C GLU A 134 3.53 -2.59 -18.22
N THR A 135 4.24 -2.52 -19.34
CA THR A 135 3.71 -2.76 -20.69
C THR A 135 4.45 -3.94 -21.31
N LYS A 136 3.77 -4.71 -22.15
CA LYS A 136 4.41 -5.79 -22.92
C LYS A 136 5.08 -5.20 -24.16
N GLY A 137 6.30 -4.67 -23.99
CA GLY A 137 7.00 -3.89 -25.01
C GLY A 137 6.46 -2.46 -25.13
N GLU A 138 6.67 -1.82 -26.27
CA GLU A 138 6.19 -0.47 -26.55
C GLU A 138 4.66 -0.36 -26.38
N PRO A 139 4.15 0.75 -25.81
CA PRO A 139 2.72 0.95 -25.63
C PRO A 139 1.96 0.93 -26.95
N THR A 140 0.98 0.07 -27.05
CA THR A 140 0.07 -0.03 -28.20
C THR A 140 -1.31 0.50 -27.85
N TYR A 141 -1.96 1.18 -28.78
CA TYR A 141 -3.17 1.95 -28.52
C TYR A 141 -4.38 1.43 -29.28
N SER A 142 -5.54 1.43 -28.63
CA SER A 142 -6.84 1.19 -29.27
C SER A 142 -7.78 2.38 -29.04
N GLN A 143 -8.55 2.72 -30.08
CA GLN A 143 -9.53 3.79 -30.03
C GLN A 143 -10.75 3.36 -29.20
N ILE A 144 -11.24 4.24 -28.32
CA ILE A 144 -12.52 4.05 -27.64
C ILE A 144 -13.61 4.66 -28.52
N GLN A 145 -14.52 3.81 -28.98
CA GLN A 145 -15.63 4.21 -29.84
C GLN A 145 -16.49 5.34 -29.23
N GLY A 146 -16.85 6.34 -30.03
CA GLY A 146 -17.66 7.47 -29.57
C GLY A 146 -16.92 8.52 -28.72
N THR A 147 -15.59 8.41 -28.60
CA THR A 147 -14.76 9.35 -27.82
C THR A 147 -13.53 9.80 -28.60
N ASN A 148 -12.83 10.83 -28.11
CA ASN A 148 -11.50 11.23 -28.57
C ASN A 148 -10.37 10.55 -27.79
N LEU A 149 -10.64 9.42 -27.14
CA LEU A 149 -9.72 8.70 -26.28
C LEU A 149 -9.19 7.44 -26.95
N LYS A 150 -7.91 7.20 -26.80
CA LYS A 150 -7.26 5.89 -27.01
C LYS A 150 -6.79 5.39 -25.65
N TYR A 151 -6.76 4.07 -25.46
CA TYR A 151 -6.17 3.45 -24.26
C TYR A 151 -5.03 2.53 -24.64
N VAL A 152 -4.09 2.34 -23.71
CA VAL A 152 -2.97 1.39 -23.88
C VAL A 152 -3.49 -0.02 -23.67
N VAL A 153 -3.37 -0.89 -24.68
CA VAL A 153 -3.96 -2.25 -24.66
C VAL A 153 -3.04 -3.30 -24.05
N ASN A 154 -1.73 -3.10 -24.12
CA ASN A 154 -0.72 -4.07 -23.67
C ASN A 154 -0.22 -3.81 -22.25
N THR A 155 -1.09 -3.27 -21.38
CA THR A 155 -0.82 -3.05 -19.95
C THR A 155 -2.05 -3.38 -19.10
N THR A 156 -1.85 -3.73 -17.85
CA THR A 156 -2.91 -3.79 -16.83
C THR A 156 -3.27 -2.39 -16.29
N GLY A 157 -2.38 -1.41 -16.44
CA GLY A 157 -2.59 -0.03 -16.03
C GLY A 157 -3.71 0.67 -16.81
N ASN A 158 -4.27 1.72 -16.22
CA ASN A 158 -5.32 2.53 -16.83
C ASN A 158 -4.72 3.80 -17.41
N ILE A 159 -4.15 3.69 -18.61
CA ILE A 159 -3.50 4.78 -19.34
C ILE A 159 -4.27 5.09 -20.61
N PHE A 160 -4.55 6.37 -20.80
CA PHE A 160 -5.31 6.90 -21.92
C PHE A 160 -4.51 8.01 -22.62
N ARG A 161 -4.79 8.21 -23.90
CA ARG A 161 -4.28 9.33 -24.69
C ARG A 161 -5.43 10.00 -25.42
N ARG A 162 -5.54 11.31 -25.27
CA ARG A 162 -6.50 12.12 -26.04
C ARG A 162 -5.98 12.46 -27.44
N ALA A 163 -6.89 12.90 -28.30
CA ALA A 163 -6.55 13.31 -29.67
C ALA A 163 -5.59 14.53 -29.72
N ASP A 164 -5.59 15.39 -28.70
CA ASP A 164 -4.69 16.52 -28.55
C ASP A 164 -3.28 16.12 -28.10
N GLY A 165 -3.06 14.82 -27.80
CA GLY A 165 -1.78 14.27 -27.38
C GLY A 165 -1.59 14.15 -25.87
N GLU A 166 -2.46 14.75 -25.04
CA GLU A 166 -2.38 14.60 -23.57
C GLU A 166 -2.63 13.16 -23.13
N TYR A 167 -1.86 12.74 -22.14
CA TYR A 167 -2.02 11.47 -21.45
C TYR A 167 -2.79 11.63 -20.17
N TYR A 168 -3.58 10.62 -19.85
CA TYR A 168 -4.32 10.49 -18.58
C TYR A 168 -4.07 9.13 -17.98
N MET A 169 -3.92 9.08 -16.67
CA MET A 169 -3.67 7.85 -15.94
C MET A 169 -4.52 7.83 -14.67
N LEU A 170 -5.12 6.68 -14.39
CA LEU A 170 -5.85 6.42 -13.15
C LEU A 170 -4.98 5.59 -12.22
N LEU A 171 -4.62 6.16 -11.07
CA LEU A 171 -3.92 5.48 -9.99
C LEU A 171 -4.69 5.66 -8.68
N SER A 172 -4.94 4.56 -7.97
CA SER A 172 -5.61 4.58 -6.67
C SER A 172 -6.89 5.42 -6.65
N GLY A 173 -7.68 5.42 -7.74
CA GLY A 173 -8.89 6.20 -7.90
C GLY A 173 -8.68 7.68 -8.24
N ARG A 174 -7.43 8.15 -8.37
CA ARG A 174 -7.08 9.53 -8.73
C ARG A 174 -6.63 9.61 -10.17
N TRP A 175 -7.13 10.62 -10.86
CA TRP A 175 -6.70 10.91 -12.22
C TRP A 175 -5.51 11.86 -12.23
N PHE A 176 -4.54 11.53 -13.06
CA PHE A 176 -3.38 12.36 -13.36
C PHE A 176 -3.28 12.59 -14.86
N LYS A 177 -2.77 13.76 -15.28
CA LYS A 177 -2.50 14.10 -16.66
C LYS A 177 -1.06 14.51 -16.89
N GLY A 178 -0.54 14.27 -18.09
CA GLY A 178 0.82 14.63 -18.51
C GLY A 178 0.93 14.79 -20.01
N GLY A 179 1.94 15.53 -20.46
CA GLY A 179 2.22 15.71 -21.88
C GLY A 179 2.91 14.48 -22.51
N THR A 180 3.54 13.65 -21.71
CA THR A 180 4.22 12.42 -22.14
C THR A 180 3.92 11.27 -21.17
N LEU A 181 4.22 10.03 -21.55
CA LEU A 181 4.11 8.87 -20.68
C LEU A 181 5.06 8.91 -19.47
N ASP A 182 6.18 9.59 -19.60
CA ASP A 182 7.16 9.75 -18.52
C ASP A 182 6.84 10.93 -17.61
N GLY A 183 5.73 11.63 -17.86
CA GLY A 183 5.29 12.79 -17.12
C GLY A 183 5.98 14.09 -17.59
N PRO A 184 6.09 15.10 -16.73
CA PRO A 184 5.58 15.11 -15.36
C PRO A 184 4.05 14.97 -15.30
N TRP A 185 3.57 14.30 -14.26
CA TRP A 185 2.14 14.07 -14.03
C TRP A 185 1.58 15.13 -13.08
N THR A 186 0.33 15.54 -13.30
CA THR A 186 -0.40 16.48 -12.45
C THR A 186 -1.79 15.95 -12.16
N PHE A 187 -2.28 16.20 -10.95
CA PHE A 187 -3.62 15.79 -10.53
C PHE A 187 -4.72 16.47 -11.37
N VAL A 188 -5.76 15.71 -11.70
CA VAL A 188 -6.93 16.21 -12.43
C VAL A 188 -8.10 16.33 -11.45
N ALA A 189 -8.55 17.57 -11.21
CA ALA A 189 -9.76 17.83 -10.41
C ALA A 189 -11.03 17.42 -11.17
N ALA A 190 -12.15 17.28 -10.45
CA ALA A 190 -13.44 16.91 -11.07
C ALA A 190 -13.86 17.87 -12.18
N THR A 191 -13.62 19.17 -11.98
CA THR A 191 -13.95 20.23 -12.96
C THR A 191 -13.12 20.19 -14.23
N ASP A 192 -11.92 19.59 -14.15
CA ASP A 192 -10.94 19.56 -15.23
C ASP A 192 -10.97 18.21 -15.98
N MET A 193 -11.83 17.28 -15.53
CA MET A 193 -11.96 15.96 -16.14
C MET A 193 -12.63 16.06 -17.51
N PRO A 194 -11.99 15.61 -18.61
CA PRO A 194 -12.59 15.65 -19.93
C PRO A 194 -13.89 14.82 -19.99
N THR A 195 -14.93 15.41 -20.57
CA THR A 195 -16.26 14.78 -20.67
C THR A 195 -16.27 13.47 -21.46
N ASP A 196 -15.27 13.24 -22.31
CA ASP A 196 -15.13 12.00 -23.07
C ASP A 196 -14.95 10.77 -22.19
N PHE A 197 -14.36 10.92 -20.99
CA PHE A 197 -14.21 9.79 -20.07
C PHE A 197 -15.57 9.25 -19.59
N ALA A 198 -16.57 10.11 -19.39
CA ALA A 198 -17.91 9.68 -19.02
C ALA A 198 -18.68 8.99 -20.19
N LYS A 199 -18.15 9.05 -21.42
CA LYS A 199 -18.74 8.40 -22.61
C LYS A 199 -18.12 7.04 -22.92
N ILE A 200 -17.17 6.55 -22.10
CA ILE A 200 -16.57 5.23 -22.28
C ILE A 200 -17.69 4.19 -22.23
N PRO A 201 -17.85 3.34 -23.29
CA PRO A 201 -18.89 2.30 -23.29
C PRO A 201 -18.72 1.30 -22.15
N LYS A 202 -19.82 0.83 -21.57
CA LYS A 202 -19.82 -0.12 -20.45
C LYS A 202 -19.23 -1.49 -20.79
N ASP A 203 -19.23 -1.85 -22.06
CA ASP A 203 -18.61 -3.07 -22.60
C ASP A 203 -17.14 -2.89 -22.99
N ASN A 204 -16.58 -1.68 -22.84
CA ASN A 204 -15.17 -1.43 -23.11
C ASN A 204 -14.31 -2.10 -22.02
N PRO A 205 -13.14 -2.71 -22.37
CA PRO A 205 -12.20 -3.29 -21.41
C PRO A 205 -11.76 -2.34 -20.29
N LYS A 206 -11.84 -1.03 -20.53
CA LYS A 206 -11.49 0.00 -19.54
C LYS A 206 -12.71 0.66 -18.86
N ALA A 207 -13.91 0.10 -19.00
CA ALA A 207 -15.13 0.62 -18.35
C ALA A 207 -15.02 0.69 -16.82
N VAL A 208 -14.18 -0.11 -16.19
CA VAL A 208 -13.90 -0.08 -14.76
C VAL A 208 -13.50 1.31 -14.26
N VAL A 209 -12.87 2.14 -15.10
CA VAL A 209 -12.47 3.50 -14.71
C VAL A 209 -13.65 4.45 -14.50
N LEU A 210 -14.85 4.11 -14.99
CA LEU A 210 -16.07 4.94 -14.83
C LEU A 210 -16.41 5.16 -13.34
N ALA A 211 -16.09 4.20 -12.48
CA ALA A 211 -16.24 4.34 -11.02
C ALA A 211 -15.38 5.49 -10.42
N SER A 212 -14.36 5.93 -11.14
CA SER A 212 -13.49 7.04 -10.76
C SER A 212 -13.68 8.29 -11.63
N VAL A 213 -14.67 8.30 -12.54
CA VAL A 213 -15.01 9.48 -13.35
C VAL A 213 -16.14 10.24 -12.67
N PRO A 214 -15.90 11.50 -12.23
CA PRO A 214 -16.88 12.29 -11.51
C PRO A 214 -18.23 12.41 -12.27
N GLY A 215 -19.34 12.20 -11.54
CA GLY A 215 -20.70 12.39 -12.07
C GLY A 215 -21.30 11.19 -12.81
N THR A 216 -20.55 10.15 -13.11
CA THR A 216 -21.07 8.92 -13.73
C THR A 216 -21.97 8.13 -12.78
N PRO A 217 -22.89 7.30 -13.29
CA PRO A 217 -23.66 6.38 -12.47
C PRO A 217 -22.75 5.42 -11.67
N GLU A 218 -21.69 4.92 -12.29
CA GLU A 218 -20.71 3.99 -11.69
C GLU A 218 -19.98 4.63 -10.51
N ALA A 219 -19.60 5.90 -10.62
CA ALA A 219 -19.00 6.63 -9.51
C ALA A 219 -19.98 6.81 -8.34
N LYS A 220 -21.25 7.07 -8.62
CA LYS A 220 -22.31 7.15 -7.59
C LYS A 220 -22.54 5.81 -6.91
N GLU A 221 -22.59 4.72 -7.66
CA GLU A 221 -22.70 3.37 -7.12
C GLU A 221 -21.50 3.03 -6.23
N ALA A 222 -20.27 3.37 -6.65
CA ALA A 222 -19.08 3.19 -5.85
C ALA A 222 -19.11 3.96 -4.51
N LEU A 223 -19.63 5.21 -4.52
CA LEU A 223 -19.82 6.00 -3.31
C LEU A 223 -20.80 5.32 -2.34
N ILE A 224 -21.94 4.83 -2.84
CA ILE A 224 -22.93 4.11 -2.05
C ILE A 224 -22.31 2.84 -1.46
N ALA A 225 -21.66 2.02 -2.28
CA ALA A 225 -20.99 0.79 -1.84
C ALA A 225 -19.93 1.05 -0.77
N ASN A 226 -19.17 2.15 -0.91
CA ASN A 226 -18.16 2.54 0.08
C ASN A 226 -18.74 2.96 1.43
N SER A 227 -19.99 3.39 1.47
CA SER A 227 -20.68 3.81 2.69
C SER A 227 -21.36 2.67 3.46
N ILE A 228 -21.53 1.50 2.84
CA ILE A 228 -22.21 0.36 3.44
C ILE A 228 -21.27 -0.32 4.46
N PRO A 229 -21.63 -0.37 5.77
CA PRO A 229 -20.77 -1.01 6.75
C PRO A 229 -20.83 -2.53 6.65
N GLN A 230 -19.66 -3.16 6.79
CA GLN A 230 -19.54 -4.58 7.11
C GLN A 230 -19.74 -4.74 8.61
N THR A 231 -20.68 -5.57 9.03
CA THR A 231 -21.02 -5.73 10.46
C THR A 231 -20.80 -7.17 10.91
N ALA A 232 -20.39 -7.33 12.17
CA ALA A 232 -20.23 -8.62 12.82
C ALA A 232 -20.65 -8.58 14.29
N THR A 233 -21.04 -9.73 14.82
CA THR A 233 -21.22 -9.95 16.26
C THR A 233 -20.01 -10.75 16.76
N ILE A 234 -19.30 -10.19 17.73
CA ILE A 234 -18.05 -10.75 18.25
C ILE A 234 -18.28 -11.22 19.67
N THR A 235 -17.99 -12.48 19.97
CA THR A 235 -17.97 -13.02 21.34
C THR A 235 -16.72 -12.53 22.05
N ARG A 236 -16.89 -11.84 23.18
CA ARG A 236 -15.77 -11.21 23.92
C ARG A 236 -14.72 -12.20 24.38
N SER A 237 -15.12 -13.39 24.82
CA SER A 237 -14.20 -14.42 25.30
C SER A 237 -13.36 -15.07 24.20
N GLU A 238 -13.80 -14.98 22.94
CA GLU A 238 -13.10 -15.52 21.78
C GLU A 238 -12.15 -14.49 21.14
N ALA A 239 -12.48 -13.20 21.26
CA ALA A 239 -11.67 -12.13 20.72
C ALA A 239 -10.37 -11.96 21.52
N LYS A 240 -9.24 -12.14 20.88
CA LYS A 240 -7.91 -12.01 21.49
C LYS A 240 -7.05 -11.10 20.65
N LEU A 241 -6.23 -10.30 21.33
CA LEU A 241 -5.24 -9.43 20.72
C LEU A 241 -3.90 -9.62 21.42
N THR A 242 -2.85 -9.74 20.64
CA THR A 242 -1.46 -9.66 21.11
C THR A 242 -0.75 -8.62 20.24
N VAL A 243 -0.17 -7.63 20.88
CA VAL A 243 0.60 -6.57 20.21
C VAL A 243 2.09 -6.85 20.41
N GLN A 244 2.85 -6.82 19.34
CA GLN A 244 4.30 -6.94 19.37
C GLN A 244 4.92 -5.58 19.03
N TYR A 245 5.99 -5.23 19.72
CA TYR A 245 6.74 -4.00 19.52
C TYR A 245 8.19 -4.32 19.12
N ASP A 246 8.74 -3.46 18.28
CA ASP A 246 10.17 -3.45 18.03
C ASP A 246 10.86 -2.61 19.12
N GLY A 247 11.31 -3.31 20.18
CA GLY A 247 11.82 -2.71 21.41
C GLY A 247 10.73 -2.21 22.36
N GLU A 248 11.04 -1.24 23.21
CA GLU A 248 10.10 -0.63 24.15
C GLU A 248 9.02 0.19 23.40
N PRO A 249 7.73 0.13 23.85
CA PRO A 249 6.66 0.89 23.21
C PRO A 249 6.96 2.38 23.09
N SER A 250 6.99 2.91 21.87
CA SER A 250 7.36 4.28 21.57
C SER A 250 6.21 5.05 20.92
N PHE A 251 5.73 6.12 21.59
CA PHE A 251 4.56 6.87 21.17
C PHE A 251 4.90 8.25 20.60
N VAL A 252 4.19 8.63 19.54
CA VAL A 252 4.26 9.97 18.93
C VAL A 252 2.88 10.62 18.89
N PRO A 253 2.78 11.95 19.07
CA PRO A 253 1.49 12.64 19.06
C PRO A 253 0.74 12.50 17.74
N ILE A 254 -0.60 12.37 17.80
CA ILE A 254 -1.50 12.49 16.66
C ILE A 254 -1.90 13.95 16.54
N GLN A 255 -1.48 14.59 15.44
CA GLN A 255 -1.73 16.02 15.22
C GLN A 255 -3.23 16.35 15.28
N GLY A 256 -3.58 17.43 15.98
CA GLY A 256 -4.97 17.88 16.11
C GLY A 256 -5.80 17.11 17.15
N THR A 257 -5.17 16.22 17.92
CA THR A 257 -5.81 15.47 19.03
C THR A 257 -4.95 15.54 20.30
N SER A 258 -5.50 15.09 21.44
CA SER A 258 -4.72 14.87 22.67
C SER A 258 -4.18 13.43 22.79
N MET A 259 -4.25 12.65 21.70
CA MET A 259 -3.84 11.27 21.65
C MET A 259 -2.45 11.11 21.02
N SER A 260 -1.85 9.95 21.23
CA SER A 260 -0.61 9.53 20.56
C SER A 260 -0.76 8.09 20.03
N TYR A 261 0.08 7.71 19.10
CA TYR A 261 0.10 6.35 18.55
C TYR A 261 1.49 5.73 18.68
N ALA A 262 1.53 4.41 18.79
CA ALA A 262 2.78 3.67 18.82
C ALA A 262 3.39 3.60 17.40
N LYS A 263 4.66 4.05 17.26
CA LYS A 263 5.35 4.09 15.97
C LYS A 263 6.17 2.83 15.65
N ASN A 264 6.40 1.98 16.65
CA ASN A 264 7.27 0.80 16.55
C ASN A 264 6.49 -0.52 16.72
N THR A 265 5.31 -0.56 16.15
CA THR A 265 4.48 -1.75 16.02
C THR A 265 3.66 -1.66 14.73
N SER A 266 3.33 -2.79 14.12
CA SER A 266 2.39 -2.87 13.01
C SER A 266 0.92 -2.72 13.45
N ALA A 267 0.65 -2.93 14.74
CA ALA A 267 -0.70 -2.79 15.29
C ALA A 267 -1.11 -1.32 15.45
N ALA A 268 -2.39 -1.02 15.21
CA ALA A 268 -2.94 0.33 15.33
C ALA A 268 -3.18 0.72 16.79
N VAL A 269 -2.10 0.87 17.57
CA VAL A 269 -2.19 1.20 19.01
C VAL A 269 -2.22 2.71 19.23
N ILE A 270 -3.26 3.15 19.93
CA ILE A 270 -3.49 4.55 20.32
C ILE A 270 -3.45 4.66 21.83
N LYS A 271 -2.70 5.61 22.36
CA LYS A 271 -2.78 6.04 23.75
C LYS A 271 -3.74 7.23 23.84
N ALA A 272 -4.78 7.10 24.66
CA ALA A 272 -5.74 8.15 24.93
C ALA A 272 -6.02 8.22 26.45
N PHE A 273 -5.70 9.34 27.06
CA PHE A 273 -5.71 9.50 28.54
C PHE A 273 -4.79 8.47 29.21
N ASP A 274 -5.32 7.69 30.14
CA ASP A 274 -4.58 6.66 30.88
C ASP A 274 -4.70 5.26 30.25
N ASP A 275 -5.45 5.14 29.16
CA ASP A 275 -5.75 3.87 28.50
C ASP A 275 -5.11 3.75 27.11
N TYR A 276 -4.99 2.52 26.67
CA TYR A 276 -4.55 2.15 25.33
C TYR A 276 -5.68 1.49 24.56
N TYR A 277 -5.79 1.82 23.29
CA TYR A 277 -6.79 1.28 22.38
C TYR A 277 -6.09 0.73 21.14
N CYS A 278 -6.60 -0.38 20.61
CA CYS A 278 -6.08 -0.98 19.39
C CYS A 278 -7.25 -1.49 18.54
N VAL A 279 -7.12 -1.36 17.22
CA VAL A 279 -8.04 -1.98 16.27
C VAL A 279 -7.38 -3.17 15.63
N GLU A 280 -8.05 -4.32 15.69
CA GLU A 280 -7.65 -5.52 14.97
C GLU A 280 -8.88 -6.16 14.33
N ALA A 281 -8.80 -6.49 13.02
CA ALA A 281 -9.88 -7.10 12.26
C ALA A 281 -11.25 -6.41 12.41
N GLY A 282 -11.27 -5.07 12.53
CA GLY A 282 -12.50 -4.28 12.71
C GLY A 282 -13.07 -4.31 14.14
N VAL A 283 -12.32 -4.80 15.11
CA VAL A 283 -12.71 -4.86 16.53
C VAL A 283 -11.83 -3.93 17.34
N TRP A 284 -12.47 -3.11 18.20
CA TRP A 284 -11.75 -2.28 19.15
C TRP A 284 -11.41 -3.04 20.43
N PHE A 285 -10.18 -2.94 20.85
CA PHE A 285 -9.66 -3.45 22.12
C PHE A 285 -9.18 -2.31 22.99
N LYS A 286 -9.18 -2.54 24.32
CA LYS A 286 -8.70 -1.61 25.33
C LYS A 286 -7.78 -2.33 26.31
N ALA A 287 -6.75 -1.62 26.81
CA ALA A 287 -5.85 -2.10 27.86
C ALA A 287 -5.37 -0.92 28.72
N ALA A 288 -4.94 -1.23 29.96
CA ALA A 288 -4.27 -0.27 30.83
C ALA A 288 -2.75 -0.15 30.56
N SER A 289 -2.18 -1.10 29.79
CA SER A 289 -0.78 -1.10 29.35
C SER A 289 -0.70 -1.29 27.84
N PRO A 290 0.30 -0.73 27.16
CA PRO A 290 0.47 -0.91 25.72
C PRO A 290 0.70 -2.37 25.29
N GLU A 291 1.16 -3.20 26.20
CA GLU A 291 1.40 -4.63 25.99
C GLU A 291 0.19 -5.50 26.34
N GLY A 292 -0.86 -4.90 26.94
CA GLY A 292 -2.06 -5.60 27.37
C GLY A 292 -2.08 -5.83 28.90
N PRO A 293 -2.91 -6.75 29.41
CA PRO A 293 -3.83 -7.60 28.65
C PRO A 293 -4.94 -6.81 27.95
N TRP A 294 -5.25 -7.19 26.73
CA TRP A 294 -6.24 -6.55 25.88
C TRP A 294 -7.62 -7.18 26.08
N VAL A 295 -8.63 -6.35 26.20
CA VAL A 295 -10.04 -6.77 26.24
C VAL A 295 -10.84 -6.01 25.20
N VAL A 296 -11.91 -6.60 24.69
CA VAL A 296 -12.81 -5.93 23.73
C VAL A 296 -13.37 -4.66 24.36
N ALA A 297 -13.19 -3.52 23.69
CA ALA A 297 -13.66 -2.23 24.16
C ALA A 297 -15.16 -2.04 23.90
N ASP A 298 -15.90 -1.54 24.89
CA ASP A 298 -17.30 -1.14 24.72
C ASP A 298 -17.42 0.18 23.96
N THR A 299 -16.50 1.09 24.26
CA THR A 299 -16.45 2.43 23.68
C THR A 299 -15.01 2.85 23.46
N VAL A 300 -14.82 3.77 22.54
CA VAL A 300 -13.54 4.44 22.29
C VAL A 300 -13.70 5.94 22.49
N PRO A 301 -12.63 6.68 22.83
CA PRO A 301 -12.68 8.13 22.92
C PRO A 301 -13.22 8.77 21.65
N ALA A 302 -14.14 9.72 21.76
CA ALA A 302 -14.74 10.39 20.59
C ALA A 302 -13.70 11.05 19.67
N GLN A 303 -12.56 11.47 20.21
CA GLN A 303 -11.45 12.04 19.47
C GLN A 303 -10.83 11.06 18.45
N THR A 304 -11.00 9.76 18.66
CA THR A 304 -10.53 8.72 17.71
C THR A 304 -11.11 8.95 16.31
N TYR A 305 -12.36 9.42 16.24
CA TYR A 305 -13.01 9.72 14.96
C TYR A 305 -12.58 11.06 14.33
N ASN A 306 -11.73 11.82 15.00
CA ASN A 306 -11.16 13.08 14.54
C ASN A 306 -9.67 12.94 14.11
N ILE A 307 -9.15 11.72 14.07
CA ILE A 307 -7.77 11.46 13.58
C ILE A 307 -7.66 11.95 12.13
N PRO A 308 -6.74 12.89 11.84
CA PRO A 308 -6.69 13.53 10.53
C PRO A 308 -6.18 12.57 9.45
N PRO A 309 -6.52 12.83 8.17
CA PRO A 309 -6.02 12.05 7.02
C PRO A 309 -4.49 12.01 6.90
N SER A 310 -3.78 12.92 7.55
CA SER A 310 -2.31 12.95 7.60
C SER A 310 -1.71 11.94 8.58
N SER A 311 -2.53 11.32 9.42
CA SER A 311 -2.09 10.27 10.35
C SER A 311 -2.06 8.91 9.68
N PRO A 312 -1.05 8.08 9.94
CA PRO A 312 -1.02 6.69 9.46
C PRO A 312 -2.19 5.86 10.01
N LEU A 313 -2.77 6.26 11.15
CA LEU A 313 -3.92 5.59 11.77
C LEU A 313 -5.28 6.20 11.37
N HIS A 314 -5.36 7.01 10.31
CA HIS A 314 -6.65 7.57 9.90
C HIS A 314 -7.71 6.50 9.59
N ASN A 315 -7.29 5.34 9.09
CA ASN A 315 -8.18 4.23 8.75
C ASN A 315 -9.02 3.71 9.93
N VAL A 316 -8.53 3.80 11.17
CA VAL A 316 -9.29 3.34 12.35
C VAL A 316 -10.57 4.16 12.60
N THR A 317 -10.65 5.38 12.04
CA THR A 317 -11.85 6.24 12.13
C THR A 317 -13.09 5.63 11.48
N TYR A 318 -12.89 4.66 10.60
CA TYR A 318 -13.95 3.96 9.88
C TYR A 318 -14.46 2.70 10.61
N VAL A 319 -13.92 2.40 11.82
CA VAL A 319 -14.33 1.26 12.65
C VAL A 319 -15.23 1.76 13.78
N LYS A 320 -16.43 1.18 13.92
CA LYS A 320 -17.43 1.61 14.91
C LYS A 320 -17.97 0.43 15.72
N GLY A 321 -18.19 0.65 17.01
CA GLY A 321 -19.03 -0.19 17.82
C GLY A 321 -20.47 0.33 17.78
N TYR A 322 -21.44 -0.56 17.61
CA TYR A 322 -22.86 -0.18 17.52
C TYR A 322 -23.61 -0.45 18.81
N ASN A 323 -23.36 -1.59 19.44
CA ASN A 323 -24.00 -2.01 20.68
C ASN A 323 -23.16 -3.08 21.36
N SER A 324 -23.32 -3.24 22.67
CA SER A 324 -22.61 -4.26 23.45
C SER A 324 -23.47 -4.84 24.56
N THR A 325 -23.20 -6.11 24.88
CA THR A 325 -23.70 -6.81 26.06
C THR A 325 -22.51 -7.32 26.86
N LEU A 326 -22.78 -8.07 27.95
CA LEU A 326 -21.71 -8.72 28.71
C LEU A 326 -20.93 -9.74 27.93
N ASP A 327 -21.57 -10.42 26.98
CA ASP A 327 -20.98 -11.54 26.24
C ASP A 327 -20.53 -11.17 24.82
N VAL A 328 -21.20 -10.22 24.18
CA VAL A 328 -20.95 -9.88 22.78
C VAL A 328 -20.84 -8.37 22.55
N VAL A 329 -20.15 -8.01 21.48
CA VAL A 329 -20.12 -6.66 20.91
C VAL A 329 -20.51 -6.70 19.43
N HIS A 330 -21.33 -5.75 19.00
CA HIS A 330 -21.67 -5.55 17.61
C HIS A 330 -20.76 -4.48 17.04
N VAL A 331 -19.93 -4.88 16.09
CA VAL A 331 -18.93 -4.01 15.46
C VAL A 331 -19.20 -3.89 13.98
N GLY A 332 -18.64 -2.87 13.37
CA GLY A 332 -18.66 -2.72 11.93
C GLY A 332 -17.66 -1.70 11.45
N TYR A 333 -17.29 -1.84 10.20
CA TYR A 333 -16.39 -0.92 9.52
C TYR A 333 -16.87 -0.68 8.09
N THR A 334 -16.55 0.48 7.56
CA THR A 334 -16.72 0.77 6.14
C THR A 334 -15.40 0.55 5.40
N SER A 335 -15.43 0.60 4.08
CA SER A 335 -14.27 0.37 3.21
C SER A 335 -13.07 1.28 3.52
N GLY A 336 -13.30 2.40 4.22
CA GLY A 336 -12.24 3.30 4.72
C GLY A 336 -11.26 2.63 5.67
N TYR A 337 -11.69 1.61 6.40
CA TYR A 337 -10.78 0.82 7.25
C TYR A 337 -9.67 0.15 6.44
N TYR A 338 -9.98 -0.28 5.22
CA TYR A 338 -9.01 -0.82 4.26
C TYR A 338 -8.45 0.23 3.29
N GLY A 339 -8.58 1.51 3.62
CA GLY A 339 -7.98 2.61 2.89
C GLY A 339 -8.83 3.23 1.77
N THR A 340 -10.04 2.74 1.51
CA THR A 340 -10.92 3.27 0.47
C THR A 340 -11.77 4.42 1.01
N VAL A 341 -11.47 5.65 0.62
CA VAL A 341 -12.09 6.88 1.14
C VAL A 341 -12.73 7.72 0.03
N VAL A 342 -13.63 8.63 0.41
CA VAL A 342 -14.23 9.58 -0.53
C VAL A 342 -13.37 10.82 -0.67
N SER A 343 -12.97 11.14 -1.90
CA SER A 343 -12.29 12.38 -2.22
C SER A 343 -13.27 13.54 -2.32
N ALA A 344 -13.12 14.54 -1.46
CA ALA A 344 -13.98 15.74 -1.52
C ALA A 344 -13.77 16.57 -2.79
N SER A 345 -12.59 16.53 -3.41
CA SER A 345 -12.25 17.29 -4.62
C SER A 345 -12.82 16.70 -5.91
N THR A 346 -13.10 15.39 -5.93
CA THR A 346 -13.62 14.69 -7.10
C THR A 346 -14.98 14.09 -6.88
N ASN A 347 -15.42 13.96 -5.62
CA ASN A 347 -16.63 13.23 -5.22
C ASN A 347 -16.64 11.80 -5.81
N THR A 348 -15.50 11.14 -5.74
CA THR A 348 -15.30 9.75 -6.14
C THR A 348 -14.57 8.98 -5.04
N VAL A 349 -14.62 7.66 -5.11
CA VAL A 349 -13.90 6.79 -4.20
C VAL A 349 -12.43 6.72 -4.63
N VAL A 350 -11.52 6.90 -3.68
CA VAL A 350 -10.08 6.81 -3.87
C VAL A 350 -9.46 5.87 -2.84
N PHE A 351 -8.32 5.28 -3.14
CA PHE A 351 -7.54 4.49 -2.19
C PHE A 351 -6.45 5.36 -1.55
N GLY A 352 -6.31 5.24 -0.22
CA GLY A 352 -5.35 6.01 0.56
C GLY A 352 -5.65 7.51 0.63
N THR A 353 -5.06 8.17 1.60
CA THR A 353 -5.22 9.63 1.80
C THR A 353 -4.17 10.43 1.03
N GLY A 354 -3.21 9.77 0.39
CA GLY A 354 -2.05 10.38 -0.25
C GLY A 354 -0.97 10.86 0.73
N TRP A 355 -1.16 10.68 2.04
CA TRP A 355 -0.16 10.98 3.07
C TRP A 355 0.65 9.76 3.46
N TYR A 356 0.02 8.61 3.43
CA TYR A 356 0.60 7.34 3.79
C TYR A 356 0.07 6.28 2.82
N TYR A 357 0.97 5.68 2.09
CA TYR A 357 0.77 4.41 1.43
C TYR A 357 1.45 3.41 2.35
N PRO A 358 0.69 2.53 3.03
CA PRO A 358 1.35 1.47 3.78
C PRO A 358 2.25 0.73 2.79
N PRO A 359 3.51 0.59 3.11
CA PRO A 359 4.44 -0.14 2.28
C PRO A 359 3.94 -1.56 2.09
#